data_06e08f003e631de8774875c4d54ceaf5
#
_entry.id   06e08f003e631de8774875c4d54ceaf5
#
_cell.length_a   1.000
_cell.length_b   1.000
_cell.length_c   1.000
_cell.angle_alpha   90.00
_cell.angle_beta   90.00
_cell.angle_gamma   90.00
#
_symmetry.space_group_name_H-M   'P 1'
#
loop_
_entity.id
_entity.type
_entity.pdbx_description
1 polymer ?
#
loop_
_entity_poly.entity_id
_entity_poly.type
_entity_poly.pdbx_seq_one_letter_code
_entity_poly.pdbx_strand_id
1 'polypeptide(L)'
;MFVIRQLAEKYWDKNQTLFNNFIDFKQAFDSVWQKGLWQVLRNFGIPEDLIQLLEDLYRKTVSAVRIDGELTEWFKVIVGVRQGCNLSPYVFNLILEAMMMEVLKNENDEIGVSLYGQKVNKL
;
A
#
# COMPACT_ATOMS: atom_id res chain seq x y z
N MET A 1 -4.81 -7.58 -14.70
CA MET A 1 -5.60 -8.75 -15.23
C MET A 1 -4.94 -9.44 -16.41
N PHE A 2 -4.37 -8.74 -17.40
CA PHE A 2 -3.72 -9.37 -18.56
C PHE A 2 -2.56 -10.31 -18.20
N VAL A 3 -1.65 -9.88 -17.34
CA VAL A 3 -0.46 -10.68 -16.94
C VAL A 3 -0.87 -11.98 -16.23
N ILE A 4 -1.82 -11.90 -15.28
CA ILE A 4 -2.29 -13.09 -14.55
C ILE A 4 -2.92 -14.11 -15.52
N ARG A 5 -3.71 -13.63 -16.47
CA ARG A 5 -4.29 -14.48 -17.51
C ARG A 5 -3.22 -15.18 -18.35
N GLN A 6 -2.20 -14.44 -18.82
CA GLN A 6 -1.09 -15.01 -19.59
C GLN A 6 -0.29 -16.05 -18.79
N LEU A 7 -0.11 -15.82 -17.48
CA LEU A 7 0.53 -16.81 -16.60
C LEU A 7 -0.33 -18.07 -16.49
N ALA A 8 -1.64 -17.91 -16.23
CA ALA A 8 -2.56 -19.04 -16.12
C ALA A 8 -2.59 -19.88 -17.40
N GLU A 9 -2.66 -19.25 -18.58
CA GLU A 9 -2.62 -19.95 -19.87
C GLU A 9 -1.32 -20.75 -20.04
N LYS A 10 -0.16 -20.15 -19.74
CA LYS A 10 1.15 -20.83 -19.83
C LYS A 10 1.31 -22.01 -18.88
N TYR A 11 0.78 -21.91 -17.66
CA TYR A 11 0.82 -22.99 -16.69
C TYR A 11 -0.13 -24.11 -17.07
N TRP A 12 -1.31 -23.76 -17.62
CA TRP A 12 -2.27 -24.71 -18.16
C TRP A 12 -1.69 -25.53 -19.30
N ASP A 13 -1.07 -24.87 -20.28
CA ASP A 13 -0.43 -25.52 -21.44
C ASP A 13 0.67 -26.51 -21.03
N LYS A 14 1.33 -26.27 -19.92
CA LYS A 14 2.38 -27.15 -19.36
C LYS A 14 1.86 -28.16 -18.36
N ASN A 15 0.55 -28.25 -18.15
CA ASN A 15 -0.08 -29.08 -17.12
C ASN A 15 0.53 -28.85 -15.71
N GLN A 16 0.83 -27.59 -15.37
CA GLN A 16 1.40 -27.16 -14.10
C GLN A 16 0.37 -26.41 -13.28
N THR A 17 0.42 -26.58 -11.95
CA THR A 17 -0.46 -25.87 -11.03
C THR A 17 0.07 -24.45 -10.78
N LEU A 18 -0.82 -23.45 -10.83
CA LEU A 18 -0.54 -22.07 -10.47
C LEU A 18 -1.42 -21.65 -9.29
N PHE A 19 -0.80 -21.28 -8.19
CA PHE A 19 -1.49 -20.72 -7.03
C PHE A 19 -1.45 -19.20 -7.10
N ASN A 20 -2.60 -18.55 -6.97
CA ASN A 20 -2.74 -17.11 -6.91
C ASN A 20 -3.35 -16.72 -5.56
N ASN A 21 -2.74 -15.77 -4.86
CA ASN A 21 -3.28 -15.18 -3.66
C ASN A 21 -3.68 -13.72 -3.95
N PHE A 22 -4.95 -13.39 -3.70
CA PHE A 22 -5.49 -12.04 -3.86
C PHE A 22 -5.67 -11.43 -2.48
N ILE A 23 -4.93 -10.34 -2.21
CA ILE A 23 -4.97 -9.65 -0.93
C ILE A 23 -5.82 -8.40 -1.09
N ASP A 24 -6.89 -8.30 -0.29
CA ASP A 24 -7.74 -7.11 -0.21
C ASP A 24 -7.71 -6.54 1.21
N PHE A 25 -7.54 -5.22 1.32
CA PHE A 25 -7.43 -4.54 2.59
C PHE A 25 -8.73 -3.83 2.94
N LYS A 26 -9.32 -4.17 4.08
CA LYS A 26 -10.48 -3.46 4.60
C LYS A 26 -10.08 -2.03 4.98
N GLN A 27 -10.77 -1.04 4.40
CA GLN A 27 -10.52 0.39 4.68
C GLN A 27 -9.05 0.78 4.54
N ALA A 28 -8.40 0.35 3.46
CA ALA A 28 -6.97 0.46 3.25
C ALA A 28 -6.41 1.87 3.52
N PHE A 29 -7.03 2.89 2.94
CA PHE A 29 -6.62 4.29 3.10
C PHE A 29 -6.92 4.87 4.48
N ASP A 30 -8.02 4.44 5.10
CA ASP A 30 -8.48 5.00 6.39
C ASP A 30 -7.77 4.38 7.60
N SER A 31 -7.14 3.21 7.43
CA SER A 31 -6.48 2.47 8.50
C SER A 31 -4.96 2.68 8.60
N VAL A 32 -4.36 3.48 7.72
CA VAL A 32 -2.92 3.72 7.71
C VAL A 32 -2.44 4.36 9.01
N TRP A 33 -1.50 3.72 9.69
CA TRP A 33 -0.87 4.26 10.89
C TRP A 33 0.18 5.32 10.51
N GLN A 34 -0.15 6.60 10.68
CA GLN A 34 0.66 7.73 10.23
C GLN A 34 2.09 7.73 10.81
N LYS A 35 2.27 7.38 12.10
CA LYS A 35 3.62 7.33 12.68
C LYS A 35 4.49 6.25 12.05
N GLY A 36 3.91 5.09 11.75
CA GLY A 36 4.60 4.01 11.03
C GLY A 36 4.93 4.41 9.59
N LEU A 37 4.03 5.15 8.95
CA LEU A 37 4.26 5.69 7.61
C LEU A 37 5.57 6.48 7.53
N TRP A 38 5.80 7.42 8.45
CA TRP A 38 7.03 8.25 8.45
C TRP A 38 8.29 7.40 8.59
N GLN A 39 8.24 6.35 9.40
CA GLN A 39 9.35 5.40 9.52
C GLN A 39 9.59 4.62 8.23
N VAL A 40 8.53 4.18 7.57
CA VAL A 40 8.61 3.51 6.26
C VAL A 40 9.25 4.42 5.22
N LEU A 41 8.85 5.69 5.13
CA LEU A 41 9.43 6.65 4.20
C LEU A 41 10.93 6.86 4.44
N ARG A 42 11.37 6.94 5.72
CA ARG A 42 12.80 7.01 6.08
C ARG A 42 13.55 5.77 5.62
N ASN A 43 12.97 4.59 5.81
CA ASN A 43 13.59 3.32 5.40
C ASN A 43 13.73 3.21 3.87
N PHE A 44 12.85 3.84 3.11
CA PHE A 44 12.96 3.96 1.65
C PHE A 44 13.93 5.07 1.20
N GLY A 45 14.56 5.78 2.12
CA GLY A 45 15.53 6.83 1.80
C GLY A 45 14.90 8.13 1.31
N ILE A 46 13.63 8.38 1.61
CA ILE A 46 13.00 9.67 1.32
C ILE A 46 13.68 10.76 2.17
N PRO A 47 14.07 11.89 1.58
CA PRO A 47 14.71 13.00 2.29
C PRO A 47 13.88 13.52 3.46
N GLU A 48 14.54 13.82 4.60
CA GLU A 48 13.85 14.18 5.84
C GLU A 48 13.04 15.48 5.71
N ASP A 49 13.48 16.43 4.90
CA ASP A 49 12.76 17.66 4.61
C ASP A 49 11.40 17.42 3.94
N LEU A 50 11.33 16.44 3.03
CA LEU A 50 10.07 16.02 2.40
C LEU A 50 9.16 15.29 3.40
N ILE A 51 9.72 14.44 4.25
CA ILE A 51 8.97 13.74 5.29
C ILE A 51 8.38 14.77 6.27
N GLN A 52 9.17 15.74 6.70
CA GLN A 52 8.73 16.82 7.59
C GLN A 52 7.58 17.62 6.98
N LEU A 53 7.67 17.94 5.68
CA LEU A 53 6.61 18.63 4.95
C LEU A 53 5.31 17.81 4.95
N LEU A 54 5.41 16.50 4.73
CA LEU A 54 4.26 15.61 4.79
C LEU A 54 3.69 15.51 6.22
N GLU A 55 4.53 15.34 7.22
CA GLU A 55 4.12 15.32 8.62
C GLU A 55 3.35 16.60 9.00
N ASP A 56 3.84 17.77 8.58
CA ASP A 56 3.20 19.05 8.83
C ASP A 56 1.84 19.17 8.13
N LEU A 57 1.75 18.67 6.90
CA LEU A 57 0.50 18.62 6.15
C LEU A 57 -0.56 17.76 6.88
N TYR A 58 -0.14 16.59 7.38
CA TYR A 58 -1.03 15.66 8.07
C TYR A 58 -1.40 16.15 9.47
N ARG A 59 -0.45 16.73 10.21
CA ARG A 59 -0.68 17.29 11.56
C ARG A 59 -1.75 18.37 11.59
N LYS A 60 -1.89 19.13 10.51
CA LYS A 60 -2.89 20.19 10.34
C LYS A 60 -4.24 19.70 9.82
N THR A 61 -4.36 18.40 9.56
CA THR A 61 -5.59 17.83 9.00
C THR A 61 -6.65 17.71 10.09
N VAL A 62 -7.77 18.36 9.86
CA VAL A 62 -8.97 18.27 10.69
C VAL A 62 -10.17 17.89 9.81
N SER A 63 -11.16 17.26 10.41
CA SER A 63 -12.41 16.87 9.73
C SER A 63 -13.61 17.25 10.59
N ALA A 64 -14.75 17.42 9.95
CA ALA A 64 -16.05 17.57 10.60
C ALA A 64 -17.08 16.73 9.81
N VAL A 65 -18.10 16.26 10.47
CA VAL A 65 -19.21 15.54 9.86
C VAL A 65 -20.34 16.50 9.58
N ARG A 66 -21.00 16.40 8.44
CA ARG A 66 -22.21 17.15 8.12
C ARG A 66 -23.44 16.27 8.37
N ILE A 67 -24.32 16.71 9.26
CA ILE A 67 -25.58 16.04 9.59
C ILE A 67 -26.69 17.05 9.39
N ASP A 68 -27.66 16.73 8.55
CA ASP A 68 -28.84 17.59 8.24
C ASP A 68 -28.48 19.05 7.85
N GLY A 69 -27.31 19.23 7.22
CA GLY A 69 -26.83 20.55 6.78
C GLY A 69 -25.93 21.26 7.75
N GLU A 70 -25.88 20.86 9.02
CA GLU A 70 -25.03 21.41 10.06
C GLU A 70 -23.71 20.64 10.19
N LEU A 71 -22.62 21.34 10.55
CA LEU A 71 -21.30 20.71 10.79
C LEU A 71 -21.13 20.43 12.28
N THR A 72 -20.60 19.25 12.60
CA THR A 72 -20.13 18.94 13.95
C THR A 72 -18.90 19.79 14.30
N GLU A 73 -18.43 19.70 15.55
CA GLU A 73 -17.13 20.23 15.93
C GLU A 73 -16.00 19.58 15.10
N TRP A 74 -14.95 20.38 14.85
CA TRP A 74 -13.77 19.91 14.11
C TRP A 74 -12.91 19.02 15.00
N PHE A 75 -12.55 17.85 14.48
CA PHE A 75 -11.67 16.89 15.16
C PHE A 75 -10.42 16.59 14.34
N LYS A 76 -9.32 16.24 15.03
CA LYS A 76 -8.06 15.86 14.38
C LYS A 76 -8.15 14.47 13.76
N VAL A 77 -7.60 14.32 12.56
CA VAL A 77 -7.45 13.03 11.89
C VAL A 77 -6.03 12.50 12.16
N ILE A 78 -5.93 11.46 12.98
CA ILE A 78 -4.65 10.89 13.43
C ILE A 78 -4.33 9.52 12.80
N VAL A 79 -5.26 8.99 12.02
CA VAL A 79 -5.15 7.71 11.31
C VAL A 79 -5.62 7.90 9.88
N GLY A 80 -5.11 7.10 8.97
CA GLY A 80 -5.44 7.13 7.56
C GLY A 80 -4.63 8.13 6.75
N VAL A 81 -4.71 7.98 5.42
CA VAL A 81 -4.20 8.94 4.45
C VAL A 81 -5.33 9.79 3.88
N ARG A 82 -5.01 11.00 3.45
CA ARG A 82 -6.01 11.98 2.99
C ARG A 82 -6.64 11.51 1.67
N GLN A 83 -7.93 11.19 1.70
CA GLN A 83 -8.68 10.90 0.48
C GLN A 83 -8.77 12.17 -0.39
N GLY A 84 -8.63 11.99 -1.72
CA GLY A 84 -8.60 13.10 -2.67
C GLY A 84 -7.27 13.87 -2.76
N CYS A 85 -6.25 13.49 -2.00
CA CYS A 85 -4.90 14.03 -2.12
C CYS A 85 -4.10 13.24 -3.17
N ASN A 86 -3.47 13.94 -4.12
CA ASN A 86 -2.68 13.29 -5.18
C ASN A 86 -1.49 12.48 -4.65
N LEU A 87 -0.98 12.79 -3.45
CA LEU A 87 0.14 12.08 -2.82
C LEU A 87 -0.29 10.81 -2.10
N SER A 88 -1.55 10.72 -1.63
CA SER A 88 -2.02 9.59 -0.83
C SER A 88 -1.86 8.22 -1.48
N PRO A 89 -2.12 8.04 -2.79
CA PRO A 89 -1.88 6.77 -3.46
C PRO A 89 -0.40 6.35 -3.46
N TYR A 90 0.52 7.29 -3.66
CA TYR A 90 1.97 7.00 -3.65
C TYR A 90 2.45 6.61 -2.25
N VAL A 91 2.03 7.36 -1.25
CA VAL A 91 2.35 7.11 0.15
C VAL A 91 1.79 5.75 0.60
N PHE A 92 0.56 5.43 0.21
CA PHE A 92 -0.05 4.14 0.47
C PHE A 92 0.71 2.99 -0.20
N ASN A 93 1.11 3.15 -1.48
CA ASN A 93 1.87 2.15 -2.20
C ASN A 93 3.22 1.86 -1.54
N LEU A 94 3.90 2.86 -0.98
CA LEU A 94 5.16 2.66 -0.24
C LEU A 94 4.95 1.86 1.05
N ILE A 95 3.84 2.09 1.78
CA ILE A 95 3.49 1.26 2.93
C ILE A 95 3.20 -0.17 2.49
N LEU A 96 2.40 -0.34 1.44
CA LEU A 96 2.06 -1.65 0.92
C LEU A 96 3.32 -2.41 0.49
N GLU A 97 4.25 -1.74 -0.19
CA GLU A 97 5.53 -2.31 -0.57
C GLU A 97 6.34 -2.77 0.66
N ALA A 98 6.44 -1.94 1.71
CA ALA A 98 7.13 -2.32 2.94
C ALA A 98 6.50 -3.54 3.61
N MET A 99 5.17 -3.60 3.66
CA MET A 99 4.44 -4.75 4.21
C MET A 99 4.70 -6.02 3.39
N MET A 100 4.65 -5.92 2.06
CA MET A 100 4.91 -7.06 1.17
C MET A 100 6.37 -7.53 1.27
N MET A 101 7.33 -6.62 1.38
CA MET A 101 8.73 -6.97 1.61
C MET A 101 8.93 -7.73 2.92
N GLU A 102 8.23 -7.34 4.00
CA GLU A 102 8.33 -8.02 5.29
C GLU A 102 7.71 -9.41 5.25
N VAL A 103 6.55 -9.57 4.62
CA VAL A 103 5.90 -10.87 4.43
C VAL A 103 6.81 -11.80 3.62
N LEU A 104 7.39 -11.31 2.52
CA LEU A 104 8.20 -12.14 1.61
C LEU A 104 9.59 -12.47 2.16
N LYS A 105 10.12 -11.71 3.13
CA LYS A 105 11.39 -12.05 3.80
C LYS A 105 11.35 -13.37 4.56
N ASN A 106 10.19 -13.73 5.09
CA ASN A 106 9.99 -14.93 5.90
C ASN A 106 9.63 -16.16 5.06
N GLU A 107 9.45 -15.99 3.76
CA GLU A 107 9.10 -17.06 2.85
C GLU A 107 10.35 -17.59 2.14
N ASN A 108 10.49 -18.92 2.10
CA ASN A 108 11.57 -19.56 1.36
C ASN A 108 11.55 -19.13 -0.11
N ASP A 109 12.71 -19.14 -0.76
CA ASP A 109 12.94 -18.73 -2.16
C ASP A 109 12.06 -19.41 -3.24
N GLU A 110 11.13 -20.28 -2.82
CA GLU A 110 10.25 -21.03 -3.71
C GLU A 110 9.04 -20.25 -4.23
N ILE A 111 8.69 -19.11 -3.59
CA ILE A 111 7.53 -18.30 -3.99
C ILE A 111 7.88 -17.39 -5.17
N GLY A 112 7.09 -17.49 -6.22
CA GLY A 112 7.18 -16.65 -7.40
C GLY A 112 7.31 -17.43 -8.70
N VAL A 113 7.05 -16.74 -9.80
CA VAL A 113 7.13 -17.27 -11.16
C VAL A 113 8.38 -16.74 -11.84
N SER A 114 9.15 -17.61 -12.48
CA SER A 114 10.29 -17.18 -13.28
C SER A 114 9.82 -16.66 -14.64
N LEU A 115 10.05 -15.37 -14.90
CA LEU A 115 9.81 -14.72 -16.18
C LEU A 115 11.14 -14.22 -16.74
N TYR A 116 11.54 -14.76 -17.90
CA TYR A 116 12.80 -14.37 -18.56
C TYR A 116 14.03 -14.41 -17.66
N GLY A 117 14.09 -15.41 -16.76
CA GLY A 117 15.22 -15.56 -15.81
C GLY A 117 15.15 -14.68 -14.56
N GLN A 118 14.12 -13.84 -14.45
CA GLN A 118 13.84 -13.08 -13.23
C GLN A 118 12.66 -13.70 -12.47
N LYS A 119 12.79 -13.77 -11.15
CA LYS A 119 11.74 -14.28 -10.27
C LYS A 119 10.77 -13.16 -9.93
N VAL A 120 9.51 -13.33 -10.27
CA VAL A 120 8.42 -12.40 -9.96
C VAL A 120 7.50 -13.06 -8.94
N ASN A 121 7.41 -12.49 -7.75
CA ASN A 121 6.60 -13.01 -6.65
C ASN A 121 5.42 -12.10 -6.27
N LYS A 122 5.34 -10.91 -6.85
CA LYS A 122 4.22 -9.97 -6.70
C LYS A 122 3.95 -9.24 -8.02
N LEU A 123 2.70 -8.94 -8.25
CA LEU A 123 2.18 -8.22 -9.43
C LEU A 123 1.19 -7.12 -9.00
#